data_889a59652b7b6918a126f7536bf3521e
#
_entry.id   889a59652b7b6918a126f7536bf3521e
#
_cell.length_a   1.000
_cell.length_b   1.000
_cell.length_c   1.000
_cell.angle_alpha   90.00
_cell.angle_beta   90.00
_cell.angle_gamma   90.00
#
_symmetry.space_group_name_H-M   'P 1'
#
loop_
_entity.id
_entity.type
_entity.pdbx_description
1 polymer ?
#
loop_
_entity_poly.entity_id
_entity_poly.type
_entity_poly.pdbx_seq_one_letter_code
_entity_poly.pdbx_strand_id
1 'polypeptide(L)'
;MQRVKINQDIKPLSEVRTGIANFIKQVHDTKRPVIITQHGKSVAVLLDVHEYETMQEKLELLTDIQVSLSQIEYGQGIDHEDAKEQVLKRVIK
;
A
#
# COMPACT_ATOMS: atom_id res chain seq x y z
N MET A 1 3.12 -10.32 -1.86
CA MET A 1 1.91 -10.31 -1.01
C MET A 1 0.85 -11.22 -1.60
N GLN A 2 0.22 -12.01 -0.78
CA GLN A 2 -0.86 -12.90 -1.20
C GLN A 2 -2.15 -12.11 -1.44
N ARG A 3 -2.98 -12.59 -2.36
CA ARG A 3 -4.27 -11.96 -2.59
C ARG A 3 -5.25 -12.30 -1.46
N VAL A 4 -6.15 -11.37 -1.17
CA VAL A 4 -7.22 -11.57 -0.21
C VAL A 4 -8.16 -12.67 -0.70
N LYS A 5 -8.54 -13.57 0.21
CA LYS A 5 -9.57 -14.59 -0.05
C LYS A 5 -10.87 -14.13 0.60
N ILE A 6 -11.88 -13.90 -0.21
CA ILE A 6 -13.15 -13.30 0.24
C ILE A 6 -13.75 -14.05 1.43
N ASN A 7 -13.71 -15.37 1.42
CA ASN A 7 -14.33 -16.16 2.48
C ASN A 7 -13.51 -16.23 3.78
N GLN A 8 -12.21 -15.90 3.72
CA GLN A 8 -11.30 -16.10 4.85
C GLN A 8 -10.71 -14.80 5.38
N ASP A 9 -10.57 -13.82 4.51
CA ASP A 9 -9.76 -12.63 4.81
C ASP A 9 -10.60 -11.37 5.00
N ILE A 10 -11.93 -11.47 4.93
CA ILE A 10 -12.84 -10.36 5.21
C ILE A 10 -13.57 -10.66 6.52
N LYS A 11 -13.37 -9.80 7.52
CA LYS A 11 -13.88 -10.02 8.87
C LYS A 11 -14.52 -8.74 9.41
N PRO A 12 -15.64 -8.85 10.15
CA PRO A 12 -16.22 -7.68 10.80
C PRO A 12 -15.34 -7.19 11.95
N LEU A 13 -15.40 -5.89 12.21
CA LEU A 13 -14.61 -5.25 13.26
C LEU A 13 -14.81 -5.91 14.63
N SER A 14 -16.05 -6.29 14.95
CA SER A 14 -16.36 -6.92 16.24
C SER A 14 -15.59 -8.22 16.44
N GLU A 15 -15.45 -9.01 15.39
CA GLU A 15 -14.68 -10.27 15.43
C GLU A 15 -13.19 -10.00 15.54
N VAL A 16 -12.68 -9.05 14.77
CA VAL A 16 -11.25 -8.69 14.80
C VAL A 16 -10.88 -8.13 16.17
N ARG A 17 -11.74 -7.29 16.75
CA ARG A 17 -11.47 -6.68 18.06
C ARG A 17 -11.34 -7.72 19.17
N THR A 18 -12.16 -8.76 19.16
CA THR A 18 -12.10 -9.81 20.18
C THR A 18 -10.96 -10.78 19.98
N GLY A 19 -10.48 -10.95 18.75
CA GLY A 19 -9.40 -11.87 18.43
C GLY A 19 -8.19 -11.20 17.79
N ILE A 20 -7.89 -9.96 18.13
CA ILE A 20 -6.86 -9.17 17.45
C ILE A 20 -5.49 -9.85 17.42
N ALA A 21 -5.07 -10.46 18.52
CA ALA A 21 -3.77 -11.15 18.58
C ALA A 21 -3.70 -12.32 17.59
N ASN A 22 -4.79 -13.05 17.44
CA ASN A 22 -4.87 -14.16 16.49
C ASN A 22 -4.84 -13.69 15.05
N PHE A 23 -5.51 -12.57 14.76
CA PHE A 23 -5.50 -11.98 13.41
C PHE A 23 -4.14 -11.40 13.06
N ILE A 24 -3.45 -10.79 14.01
CA ILE A 24 -2.08 -10.31 13.80
C ILE A 24 -1.17 -11.50 13.45
N LYS A 25 -1.26 -12.58 14.20
CA LYS A 25 -0.49 -13.79 13.90
C LYS A 25 -0.84 -14.35 12.53
N GLN A 26 -2.12 -14.38 12.18
CA GLN A 26 -2.57 -14.87 10.88
C GLN A 26 -1.97 -14.08 9.73
N VAL A 27 -2.02 -12.75 9.76
CA VAL A 27 -1.46 -11.93 8.69
C VAL A 27 0.06 -12.04 8.64
N HIS A 28 0.71 -12.19 9.78
CA HIS A 28 2.15 -12.40 9.84
C HIS A 28 2.56 -13.72 9.21
N ASP A 29 1.84 -14.81 9.51
CA ASP A 29 2.17 -16.14 9.03
C ASP A 29 1.77 -16.36 7.57
N THR A 30 0.61 -15.88 7.17
CA THR A 30 0.08 -16.11 5.82
C THR A 30 0.50 -15.07 4.79
N LYS A 31 0.92 -13.90 5.25
CA LYS A 31 1.23 -12.74 4.39
C LYS A 31 0.02 -12.26 3.57
N ARG A 32 -1.18 -12.64 3.97
CA ARG A 32 -2.43 -12.17 3.35
C ARG A 32 -3.05 -11.09 4.22
N PRO A 33 -3.42 -9.95 3.65
CA PRO A 33 -4.11 -8.92 4.43
C PRO A 33 -5.51 -9.37 4.85
N VAL A 34 -5.97 -8.86 5.99
CA VAL A 34 -7.35 -9.05 6.45
C VAL A 34 -8.08 -7.73 6.29
N ILE A 35 -9.18 -7.75 5.56
CA ILE A 35 -10.03 -6.59 5.37
C ILE A 35 -11.05 -6.55 6.50
N ILE A 36 -11.06 -5.42 7.21
CA ILE A 36 -11.95 -5.21 8.36
C ILE A 36 -13.17 -4.42 7.89
N THR A 37 -14.35 -4.96 8.18
CA THR A 37 -15.61 -4.31 7.81
C THR A 37 -16.32 -3.77 9.06
N GLN A 38 -17.12 -2.75 8.84
CA GLN A 38 -18.01 -2.18 9.84
C GLN A 38 -19.28 -1.72 9.17
N HIS A 39 -20.42 -2.17 9.69
CA HIS A 39 -21.74 -1.88 9.09
C HIS A 39 -21.80 -2.26 7.61
N GLY A 40 -21.21 -3.40 7.27
CA GLY A 40 -21.20 -3.92 5.89
C GLY A 40 -20.25 -3.22 4.94
N LYS A 41 -19.42 -2.31 5.42
CA LYS A 41 -18.45 -1.57 4.60
C LYS A 41 -17.03 -1.85 5.03
N SER A 42 -16.12 -1.95 4.07
CA SER A 42 -14.69 -2.08 4.36
C SER A 42 -14.16 -0.76 4.91
N VAL A 43 -13.55 -0.79 6.08
CA VAL A 43 -13.07 0.42 6.76
C VAL A 43 -11.58 0.42 7.03
N ALA A 44 -10.94 -0.75 7.05
CA ALA A 44 -9.51 -0.87 7.36
C ALA A 44 -8.94 -2.15 6.81
N VAL A 45 -7.62 -2.22 6.77
CA VAL A 45 -6.88 -3.42 6.37
C VAL A 45 -5.83 -3.72 7.44
N LEU A 46 -5.77 -4.97 7.88
CA LEU A 46 -4.71 -5.46 8.76
C LEU A 46 -3.66 -6.13 7.90
N LEU A 47 -2.46 -5.62 7.92
CA LEU A 47 -1.39 -6.02 7.03
C LEU A 47 -0.10 -6.28 7.81
N ASP A 48 0.64 -7.32 7.46
CA ASP A 48 1.94 -7.58 8.05
C ASP A 48 2.90 -6.43 7.78
N VAL A 49 3.65 -6.00 8.78
CA VAL A 49 4.54 -4.84 8.69
C VAL A 49 5.60 -5.02 7.60
N HIS A 50 6.13 -6.22 7.45
CA HIS A 50 7.12 -6.49 6.40
C HIS A 50 6.52 -6.34 5.00
N GLU A 51 5.30 -6.82 4.80
CA GLU A 51 4.57 -6.65 3.54
C GLU A 51 4.29 -5.18 3.26
N TYR A 52 3.93 -4.41 4.28
CA TYR A 52 3.73 -2.97 4.16
C TYR A 52 5.01 -2.26 3.72
N GLU A 53 6.13 -2.56 4.36
CA GLU A 53 7.43 -1.97 4.01
C GLU A 53 7.84 -2.32 2.59
N THR A 54 7.63 -3.57 2.18
CA THR A 54 7.91 -4.02 0.81
C THR A 54 7.07 -3.25 -0.21
N MET A 55 5.79 -3.02 0.08
CA MET A 55 4.93 -2.22 -0.79
C MET A 55 5.42 -0.78 -0.91
N GLN A 56 5.84 -0.18 0.19
CA GLN A 56 6.38 1.17 0.19
C GLN A 56 7.64 1.28 -0.68
N GLU A 57 8.54 0.32 -0.54
CA GLU A 57 9.77 0.26 -1.35
C GLU A 57 9.46 0.14 -2.84
N LYS A 58 8.50 -0.70 -3.21
CA LYS A 58 8.07 -0.87 -4.60
C LYS A 58 7.47 0.40 -5.17
N LEU A 59 6.66 1.10 -4.40
CA LEU A 59 6.06 2.36 -4.82
C LEU A 59 7.12 3.45 -5.03
N GLU A 60 8.09 3.53 -4.14
CA GLU A 60 9.20 4.47 -4.28
C GLU A 60 10.02 4.18 -5.54
N LEU A 61 10.34 2.92 -5.79
CA LEU A 61 11.06 2.51 -6.98
C LEU A 61 10.31 2.86 -8.26
N LEU A 62 9.03 2.58 -8.33
CA LEU A 62 8.20 2.91 -9.49
C LEU A 62 8.13 4.42 -9.73
N THR A 63 8.02 5.20 -8.67
CA THR A 63 8.01 6.65 -8.75
C THR A 63 9.34 7.17 -9.32
N ASP A 64 10.47 6.64 -8.84
CA ASP A 64 11.79 7.02 -9.34
C ASP A 64 11.95 6.69 -10.82
N ILE A 65 11.49 5.54 -11.27
CA ILE A 65 11.52 5.15 -12.67
C ILE A 65 10.68 6.10 -13.52
N GLN A 66 9.48 6.45 -13.07
CA GLN A 66 8.61 7.38 -13.79
C GLN A 66 9.24 8.77 -13.91
N VAL A 67 9.87 9.27 -12.86
CA VAL A 67 10.58 10.54 -12.90
C VAL A 67 11.68 10.51 -13.95
N SER A 68 12.51 9.46 -13.95
CA SER A 68 13.60 9.30 -14.90
C SER A 68 13.11 9.26 -16.34
N LEU A 69 12.05 8.51 -16.61
CA LEU A 69 11.45 8.43 -17.94
C LEU A 69 10.90 9.76 -18.40
N SER A 70 10.23 10.49 -17.51
CA SER A 70 9.69 11.82 -17.81
C SER A 70 10.80 12.81 -18.16
N GLN A 71 11.90 12.78 -17.45
CA GLN A 71 13.05 13.64 -17.72
C GLN A 71 13.67 13.35 -19.09
N ILE A 72 13.76 12.10 -19.46
CA ILE A 72 14.27 11.69 -20.77
C ILE A 72 13.32 12.11 -21.88
N GLU A 73 12.03 11.86 -21.69
CA GLU A 73 11.00 12.11 -22.70
C GLU A 73 10.84 13.58 -23.01
N TYR A 74 10.80 14.42 -21.99
CA TYR A 74 10.61 15.86 -22.15
C TYR A 74 11.91 16.59 -22.44
N GLY A 75 13.03 15.96 -22.25
CA GLY A 75 14.34 16.39 -22.69
C GLY A 75 14.65 17.85 -22.44
N GLN A 76 15.29 18.44 -23.43
CA GLN A 76 15.90 19.75 -23.34
C GLN A 76 14.90 20.87 -23.41
N GLY A 77 15.12 21.94 -22.65
CA GLY A 77 14.31 23.14 -22.70
C GLY A 77 13.12 23.12 -21.77
N ILE A 78 12.87 22.03 -21.11
CA ILE A 78 11.83 21.97 -20.09
C ILE A 78 12.45 22.22 -18.73
N ASP A 79 11.71 22.89 -17.87
CA ASP A 79 12.13 23.13 -16.50
C ASP A 79 12.07 21.83 -15.71
N HIS A 80 13.19 21.17 -15.60
CA HIS A 80 13.31 19.91 -14.87
C HIS A 80 12.98 20.05 -13.39
N GLU A 81 13.22 21.22 -12.82
CA GLU A 81 12.93 21.46 -11.42
C GLU A 81 11.43 21.46 -11.16
N ASP A 82 10.65 22.10 -12.02
CA ASP A 82 9.20 22.10 -11.88
C ASP A 82 8.61 20.70 -11.99
N ALA A 83 9.05 19.91 -12.94
CA ALA A 83 8.61 18.53 -13.09
C ALA A 83 8.96 17.70 -11.85
N LYS A 84 10.16 17.89 -11.33
CA LYS A 84 10.62 17.19 -10.13
C LYS A 84 9.81 17.59 -8.90
N GLU A 85 9.51 18.86 -8.75
CA GLU A 85 8.70 19.34 -7.63
C GLU A 85 7.29 18.76 -7.67
N GLN A 86 6.67 18.70 -8.84
CA GLN A 86 5.33 18.11 -8.99
C GLN A 86 5.32 16.64 -8.57
N VAL A 87 6.31 15.87 -8.96
CA VAL A 87 6.41 14.46 -8.57
C VAL A 87 6.63 14.32 -7.08
N LEU A 88 7.51 15.14 -6.49
CA LEU A 88 7.75 15.11 -5.05
C LEU A 88 6.50 15.46 -4.25
N LYS A 89 5.72 16.43 -4.70
CA LYS A 89 4.45 16.76 -4.05
C LYS A 89 3.47 15.60 -4.04
N ARG A 90 3.43 14.80 -5.09
CA ARG A 90 2.58 13.61 -5.15
C ARG A 90 3.05 12.52 -4.17
N VAL A 91 4.35 12.38 -4.01
CA VAL A 91 4.93 11.35 -3.13
C VAL A 91 4.78 11.72 -1.67
N ILE A 92 4.94 13.00 -1.34
CA ILE A 92 4.93 13.48 0.04
C ILE A 92 3.53 13.52 0.65
N LYS A 93 2.52 13.60 -0.14
CA LYS A 93 1.13 13.61 0.36
C LYS A 93 0.76 12.35 1.15
#